data_97f6b49a1e7127098845ab8db5a2ea66
#
_entry.id   97f6b49a1e7127098845ab8db5a2ea66
#
_cell.length_a   1.000
_cell.length_b   1.000
_cell.length_c   1.000
_cell.angle_alpha   90.00
_cell.angle_beta   90.00
_cell.angle_gamma   90.00
#
_symmetry.space_group_name_H-M   'P 1'
#
loop_
_entity.id
_entity.type
_entity.pdbx_description
1 polymer ?
#
loop_
_entity_poly.entity_id
_entity_poly.type
_entity_poly.pdbx_seq_one_letter_code
_entity_poly.pdbx_strand_id
1 'polypeptide(L)'
;GRVAFVGGKVITMEGEQVIENGVVVVEGNKIIAVGQQGQVTIPSNAKVIDITGKSIMPGLIDAHAHGPQGSNEIIPQQNWKNYAGLALGVTTIHDPSNDTTEFFAASELQKAGDIVGPRLFSTGSILYGATAAGYTSHVDSLDDAKFHIERLKKAGVFSVKSYNQPRRNQRQQMIQAAREAEILVVPEGGSLLQHNLTMLVDGHTTLEHSISTAKIYDDIKQLWSQSEMAYTPTMGVAYGGISGEHFWYDTTDVWQHPRLSKYVPSEFLDPRSMRRTKAPHHHYNHLNVAKVAKELQDLGVVVNSGGHGQREGLAMHWEMWMMAQGGM
;
A
#
# COMPACT_ATOMS: atom_id res chain seq x y z
N GLY A 1 -18.64 -21.67 -8.35
CA GLY A 1 -19.99 -21.16 -8.63
C GLY A 1 -19.93 -19.85 -9.40
N ARG A 2 -21.07 -19.45 -9.97
CA ARG A 2 -21.24 -18.20 -10.71
C ARG A 2 -22.07 -17.23 -9.87
N VAL A 3 -21.69 -15.95 -9.88
CA VAL A 3 -22.42 -14.87 -9.21
C VAL A 3 -22.53 -13.69 -10.17
N ALA A 4 -23.71 -13.08 -10.26
CA ALA A 4 -23.93 -11.85 -11.00
C ALA A 4 -24.39 -10.74 -10.06
N PHE A 5 -23.65 -9.64 -10.01
CA PHE A 5 -24.04 -8.41 -9.33
C PHE A 5 -24.75 -7.51 -10.33
N VAL A 6 -25.98 -7.07 -10.05
CA VAL A 6 -26.86 -6.45 -11.06
C VAL A 6 -27.47 -5.17 -10.53
N GLY A 7 -27.56 -4.15 -11.39
CA GLY A 7 -28.36 -2.95 -11.16
C GLY A 7 -27.66 -1.81 -10.41
N GLY A 8 -26.36 -1.97 -10.11
CA GLY A 8 -25.59 -0.93 -9.44
C GLY A 8 -24.73 -0.12 -10.38
N LYS A 9 -24.03 0.86 -9.81
CA LYS A 9 -22.98 1.62 -10.49
C LYS A 9 -21.69 0.81 -10.49
N VAL A 10 -21.09 0.55 -11.67
CA VAL A 10 -19.80 -0.13 -11.79
C VAL A 10 -18.71 0.87 -12.11
N ILE A 11 -17.74 1.01 -11.22
CA ILE A 11 -16.54 1.83 -11.40
C ILE A 11 -15.45 0.87 -11.87
N THR A 12 -15.09 0.94 -13.15
CA THR A 12 -14.21 -0.09 -13.76
C THR A 12 -12.74 0.12 -13.44
N MET A 13 -12.34 1.33 -13.11
CA MET A 13 -10.94 1.79 -12.98
C MET A 13 -10.18 1.71 -14.31
N GLU A 14 -10.86 1.61 -15.43
CA GLU A 14 -10.32 1.80 -16.78
C GLU A 14 -10.56 3.25 -17.21
N GLY A 15 -9.57 4.11 -17.00
CA GLY A 15 -9.74 5.54 -17.12
C GLY A 15 -10.83 6.06 -16.17
N GLU A 16 -11.71 6.89 -16.68
CA GLU A 16 -12.85 7.46 -15.94
C GLU A 16 -14.17 6.69 -16.18
N GLN A 17 -14.10 5.47 -16.72
CA GLN A 17 -15.30 4.73 -17.11
C GLN A 17 -16.14 4.35 -15.88
N VAL A 18 -17.38 4.80 -15.90
CA VAL A 18 -18.43 4.42 -14.95
C VAL A 18 -19.63 3.89 -15.72
N ILE A 19 -20.12 2.71 -15.36
CA ILE A 19 -21.29 2.06 -15.98
C ILE A 19 -22.46 2.19 -15.01
N GLU A 20 -23.42 3.02 -15.34
CA GLU A 20 -24.68 3.11 -14.60
C GLU A 20 -25.56 1.90 -14.89
N ASN A 21 -26.28 1.41 -13.87
CA ASN A 21 -27.11 0.20 -13.98
C ASN A 21 -26.32 -0.98 -14.57
N GLY A 22 -25.14 -1.22 -14.01
CA GLY A 22 -24.17 -2.18 -14.51
C GLY A 22 -24.38 -3.60 -14.00
N VAL A 23 -23.70 -4.52 -14.65
CA VAL A 23 -23.63 -5.93 -14.29
C VAL A 23 -22.19 -6.37 -14.24
N VAL A 24 -21.83 -7.11 -13.19
CA VAL A 24 -20.54 -7.80 -13.07
C VAL A 24 -20.81 -9.28 -12.84
N VAL A 25 -20.31 -10.14 -13.72
CA VAL A 25 -20.46 -11.60 -13.60
C VAL A 25 -19.11 -12.21 -13.20
N VAL A 26 -19.14 -13.00 -12.15
CA VAL A 26 -17.97 -13.68 -11.58
C VAL A 26 -18.16 -15.18 -11.66
N GLU A 27 -17.13 -15.91 -12.08
CA GLU A 27 -17.05 -17.37 -12.02
C GLU A 27 -15.81 -17.79 -11.23
N GLY A 28 -16.03 -18.51 -10.13
CA GLY A 28 -14.93 -18.83 -9.19
C GLY A 28 -14.29 -17.55 -8.65
N ASN A 29 -13.04 -17.32 -9.00
CA ASN A 29 -12.25 -16.14 -8.61
C ASN A 29 -11.97 -15.17 -9.80
N LYS A 30 -12.71 -15.29 -10.90
CA LYS A 30 -12.50 -14.48 -12.11
C LYS A 30 -13.75 -13.68 -12.47
N ILE A 31 -13.56 -12.43 -12.85
CA ILE A 31 -14.59 -11.64 -13.53
C ILE A 31 -14.64 -12.13 -14.97
N ILE A 32 -15.81 -12.58 -15.42
CA ILE A 32 -16.00 -13.12 -16.77
C ILE A 32 -16.81 -12.19 -17.70
N ALA A 33 -17.54 -11.23 -17.13
CA ALA A 33 -18.23 -10.21 -17.90
C ALA A 33 -18.48 -8.96 -17.06
N VAL A 34 -18.38 -7.79 -17.69
CA VAL A 34 -18.74 -6.47 -17.13
C VAL A 34 -19.44 -5.69 -18.24
N GLY A 35 -20.52 -4.98 -17.91
CA GLY A 35 -21.21 -4.11 -18.87
C GLY A 35 -22.52 -3.59 -18.34
N GLN A 36 -23.30 -2.96 -19.21
CA GLN A 36 -24.59 -2.42 -18.85
C GLN A 36 -25.65 -3.52 -18.75
N GLN A 37 -26.61 -3.41 -17.85
CA GLN A 37 -27.72 -4.34 -17.72
C GLN A 37 -28.49 -4.42 -19.05
N GLY A 38 -28.80 -5.66 -19.49
CA GLY A 38 -29.41 -5.92 -20.80
C GLY A 38 -28.42 -6.15 -21.94
N GLN A 39 -27.15 -5.73 -21.76
CA GLN A 39 -26.09 -6.00 -22.75
C GLN A 39 -25.18 -7.19 -22.32
N VAL A 40 -25.15 -7.50 -21.04
CA VAL A 40 -24.40 -8.64 -20.49
C VAL A 40 -25.30 -9.85 -20.34
N THR A 41 -24.89 -10.98 -20.91
CA THR A 41 -25.56 -12.25 -20.70
C THR A 41 -25.23 -12.81 -19.32
N ILE A 42 -26.26 -12.95 -18.48
CA ILE A 42 -26.13 -13.56 -17.15
C ILE A 42 -26.39 -15.06 -17.31
N PRO A 43 -25.43 -15.93 -16.94
CA PRO A 43 -25.65 -17.38 -17.00
C PRO A 43 -26.83 -17.79 -16.13
N SER A 44 -27.67 -18.69 -16.66
CA SER A 44 -28.93 -19.14 -16.00
C SER A 44 -28.69 -19.79 -14.61
N ASN A 45 -27.49 -20.32 -14.39
CA ASN A 45 -27.08 -20.94 -13.12
C ASN A 45 -26.35 -19.99 -12.22
N ALA A 46 -26.27 -18.69 -12.53
CA ALA A 46 -25.61 -17.69 -11.65
C ALA A 46 -26.55 -17.28 -10.51
N LYS A 47 -25.97 -17.18 -9.31
CA LYS A 47 -26.64 -16.50 -8.18
C LYS A 47 -26.68 -15.00 -8.47
N VAL A 48 -27.87 -14.45 -8.65
CA VAL A 48 -28.05 -13.01 -8.88
C VAL A 48 -28.10 -12.28 -7.54
N ILE A 49 -27.32 -11.21 -7.42
CA ILE A 49 -27.31 -10.30 -6.28
C ILE A 49 -27.67 -8.91 -6.79
N ASP A 50 -28.81 -8.40 -6.32
CA ASP A 50 -29.21 -7.03 -6.60
C ASP A 50 -28.34 -6.05 -5.81
N ILE A 51 -27.69 -5.15 -6.54
CA ILE A 51 -26.87 -4.08 -6.00
C ILE A 51 -27.41 -2.68 -6.37
N THR A 52 -28.67 -2.58 -6.65
CA THR A 52 -29.34 -1.30 -6.95
C THR A 52 -29.07 -0.28 -5.82
N GLY A 53 -28.69 0.93 -6.20
CA GLY A 53 -28.31 2.00 -5.25
C GLY A 53 -26.93 1.82 -4.60
N LYS A 54 -26.15 0.83 -5.03
CA LYS A 54 -24.77 0.60 -4.56
C LYS A 54 -23.78 0.78 -5.72
N SER A 55 -22.51 0.99 -5.35
CA SER A 55 -21.40 0.96 -6.29
C SER A 55 -20.55 -0.29 -6.08
N ILE A 56 -20.08 -0.87 -7.18
CA ILE A 56 -19.07 -1.92 -7.18
C ILE A 56 -17.82 -1.40 -7.87
N MET A 57 -16.67 -1.69 -7.29
CA MET A 57 -15.36 -1.31 -7.80
C MET A 57 -14.35 -2.41 -7.48
N PRO A 58 -13.19 -2.44 -8.13
CA PRO A 58 -12.09 -3.31 -7.73
C PRO A 58 -11.72 -3.11 -6.26
N GLY A 59 -11.30 -4.19 -5.59
CA GLY A 59 -10.80 -4.07 -4.23
C GLY A 59 -9.56 -3.20 -4.15
N LEU A 60 -9.39 -2.50 -3.03
CA LEU A 60 -8.25 -1.62 -2.78
C LEU A 60 -6.95 -2.42 -2.69
N ILE A 61 -5.88 -1.84 -3.23
CA ILE A 61 -4.51 -2.34 -3.11
C ILE A 61 -3.75 -1.39 -2.19
N ASP A 62 -3.33 -1.88 -1.03
CA ASP A 62 -2.45 -1.14 -0.13
C ASP A 62 -0.99 -1.39 -0.56
N ALA A 63 -0.39 -0.40 -1.22
CA ALA A 63 0.96 -0.53 -1.77
C ALA A 63 2.07 -0.42 -0.72
N HIS A 64 1.73 0.04 0.49
CA HIS A 64 2.65 0.15 1.62
C HIS A 64 1.91 -0.19 2.92
N ALA A 65 1.68 -1.47 3.12
CA ALA A 65 1.07 -1.99 4.32
C ALA A 65 2.13 -2.46 5.32
N HIS A 66 1.77 -2.52 6.58
CA HIS A 66 2.57 -3.19 7.61
C HIS A 66 1.68 -4.00 8.54
N GLY A 67 2.19 -5.13 8.99
CA GLY A 67 1.54 -5.93 10.01
C GLY A 67 2.06 -7.37 10.03
N PRO A 68 2.28 -7.94 11.23
CA PRO A 68 2.74 -9.30 11.34
C PRO A 68 1.71 -10.28 10.76
N GLN A 69 2.18 -11.24 9.99
CA GLN A 69 1.35 -12.35 9.51
C GLN A 69 1.51 -13.59 10.41
N GLY A 70 2.55 -13.61 11.22
CA GLY A 70 2.84 -14.64 12.22
C GLY A 70 3.58 -14.06 13.40
N SER A 71 3.90 -14.93 14.35
CA SER A 71 4.74 -14.62 15.52
C SER A 71 5.41 -15.88 16.03
N ASN A 72 6.73 -15.84 16.23
CA ASN A 72 7.51 -16.99 16.70
C ASN A 72 7.27 -18.25 15.83
N GLU A 73 7.29 -18.08 14.50
CA GLU A 73 7.07 -19.13 13.50
C GLU A 73 5.67 -19.75 13.54
N ILE A 74 4.72 -19.12 14.22
CA ILE A 74 3.32 -19.55 14.26
C ILE A 74 2.46 -18.60 13.42
N ILE A 75 1.78 -19.16 12.41
CA ILE A 75 0.81 -18.43 11.61
C ILE A 75 -0.57 -18.64 12.23
N PRO A 76 -1.26 -17.57 12.66
CA PRO A 76 -2.60 -17.70 13.22
C PRO A 76 -3.60 -18.08 12.13
N GLN A 77 -4.48 -19.03 12.42
CA GLN A 77 -5.56 -19.39 11.49
C GLN A 77 -6.50 -18.20 11.21
N GLN A 78 -6.66 -17.31 12.20
CA GLN A 78 -7.46 -16.11 12.10
C GLN A 78 -6.62 -14.89 12.51
N ASN A 79 -6.23 -14.09 11.53
CA ASN A 79 -5.55 -12.84 11.76
C ASN A 79 -6.55 -11.67 11.69
N TRP A 80 -6.85 -11.04 12.81
CA TRP A 80 -7.82 -9.95 12.90
C TRP A 80 -7.45 -8.76 12.00
N LYS A 81 -6.17 -8.51 11.73
CA LYS A 81 -5.72 -7.46 10.81
C LYS A 81 -6.17 -7.73 9.38
N ASN A 82 -6.08 -8.99 8.95
CA ASN A 82 -6.56 -9.41 7.64
C ASN A 82 -8.08 -9.26 7.53
N TYR A 83 -8.83 -9.63 8.56
CA TYR A 83 -10.28 -9.42 8.59
C TYR A 83 -10.67 -7.94 8.55
N ALA A 84 -10.00 -7.10 9.33
CA ALA A 84 -10.25 -5.66 9.35
C ALA A 84 -9.96 -5.03 7.96
N GLY A 85 -8.85 -5.39 7.34
CA GLY A 85 -8.50 -4.95 5.99
C GLY A 85 -9.57 -5.32 4.96
N LEU A 86 -9.95 -6.61 4.90
CA LEU A 86 -10.99 -7.09 3.98
C LEU A 86 -12.35 -6.42 4.26
N ALA A 87 -12.74 -6.24 5.52
CA ALA A 87 -14.00 -5.58 5.89
C ALA A 87 -14.07 -4.13 5.41
N LEU A 88 -12.93 -3.50 5.17
CA LEU A 88 -12.77 -2.14 4.66
C LEU A 88 -12.41 -2.10 3.17
N GLY A 89 -12.46 -3.26 2.47
CA GLY A 89 -12.30 -3.35 1.03
C GLY A 89 -10.85 -3.46 0.55
N VAL A 90 -9.88 -3.62 1.44
CA VAL A 90 -8.49 -3.89 1.06
C VAL A 90 -8.34 -5.37 0.74
N THR A 91 -8.15 -5.68 -0.55
CA THR A 91 -8.11 -7.07 -1.06
C THR A 91 -6.72 -7.52 -1.48
N THR A 92 -5.77 -6.61 -1.49
CA THR A 92 -4.35 -6.87 -1.79
C THR A 92 -3.50 -5.96 -0.94
N ILE A 93 -2.44 -6.48 -0.36
CA ILE A 93 -1.43 -5.70 0.34
C ILE A 93 -0.03 -6.01 -0.20
N HIS A 94 0.81 -5.00 -0.20
CA HIS A 94 2.25 -5.12 -0.35
C HIS A 94 2.91 -4.57 0.92
N ASP A 95 3.56 -5.44 1.68
CA ASP A 95 4.30 -5.07 2.89
C ASP A 95 5.79 -4.93 2.54
N PRO A 96 6.34 -3.71 2.53
CA PRO A 96 7.72 -3.47 2.11
C PRO A 96 8.76 -3.82 3.18
N SER A 97 8.38 -4.51 4.25
CA SER A 97 9.31 -5.07 5.23
C SER A 97 8.61 -6.04 6.18
N ASN A 98 8.96 -7.30 6.14
CA ASN A 98 8.40 -8.29 7.06
C ASN A 98 9.36 -9.47 7.25
N ASP A 99 9.06 -10.34 8.21
CA ASP A 99 9.74 -11.63 8.29
C ASP A 99 9.44 -12.45 7.04
N THR A 100 10.50 -12.89 6.36
CA THR A 100 10.36 -13.62 5.10
C THR A 100 9.64 -14.95 5.28
N THR A 101 9.99 -15.70 6.30
CA THR A 101 9.44 -17.05 6.53
C THR A 101 7.96 -16.99 6.91
N GLU A 102 7.63 -16.18 7.91
CA GLU A 102 6.25 -16.05 8.39
C GLU A 102 5.32 -15.45 7.32
N PHE A 103 5.78 -14.40 6.63
CA PHE A 103 4.95 -13.73 5.64
C PHE A 103 4.64 -14.63 4.45
N PHE A 104 5.64 -15.30 3.87
CA PHE A 104 5.41 -16.15 2.70
C PHE A 104 4.70 -17.45 3.06
N ALA A 105 4.88 -18.00 4.27
CA ALA A 105 4.05 -19.09 4.76
C ALA A 105 2.56 -18.68 4.85
N ALA A 106 2.27 -17.51 5.41
CA ALA A 106 0.91 -16.97 5.45
C ALA A 106 0.35 -16.71 4.03
N SER A 107 1.17 -16.22 3.11
CA SER A 107 0.79 -16.02 1.71
C SER A 107 0.38 -17.34 1.03
N GLU A 108 1.12 -18.41 1.25
CA GLU A 108 0.78 -19.74 0.71
C GLU A 108 -0.52 -20.30 1.32
N LEU A 109 -0.68 -20.19 2.64
CA LEU A 109 -1.93 -20.60 3.31
C LEU A 109 -3.14 -19.79 2.82
N GLN A 110 -2.96 -18.49 2.56
CA GLN A 110 -4.02 -17.64 2.00
C GLN A 110 -4.37 -18.06 0.56
N LYS A 111 -3.38 -18.36 -0.29
CA LYS A 111 -3.59 -18.88 -1.65
C LYS A 111 -4.29 -20.24 -1.66
N ALA A 112 -3.96 -21.10 -0.72
CA ALA A 112 -4.60 -22.41 -0.54
C ALA A 112 -6.05 -22.28 -0.02
N GLY A 113 -6.41 -21.15 0.59
CA GLY A 113 -7.72 -20.93 1.21
C GLY A 113 -7.82 -21.43 2.65
N ASP A 114 -6.70 -21.74 3.28
CA ASP A 114 -6.64 -22.22 4.67
C ASP A 114 -6.77 -21.06 5.67
N ILE A 115 -6.40 -19.86 5.27
CA ILE A 115 -6.64 -18.62 6.04
C ILE A 115 -7.36 -17.58 5.20
N VAL A 116 -8.15 -16.74 5.86
CA VAL A 116 -8.86 -15.62 5.23
C VAL A 116 -8.02 -14.36 5.34
N GLY A 117 -7.73 -13.74 4.19
CA GLY A 117 -6.96 -12.50 4.12
C GLY A 117 -6.97 -11.89 2.72
N PRO A 118 -6.45 -10.66 2.59
CA PRO A 118 -6.13 -10.10 1.28
C PRO A 118 -5.03 -10.94 0.60
N ARG A 119 -4.82 -10.73 -0.68
CA ARG A 119 -3.61 -11.26 -1.33
C ARG A 119 -2.38 -10.63 -0.69
N LEU A 120 -1.43 -11.46 -0.27
CA LEU A 120 -0.27 -11.05 0.51
C LEU A 120 0.99 -11.01 -0.36
N PHE A 121 1.58 -9.83 -0.51
CA PHE A 121 2.86 -9.59 -1.16
C PHE A 121 3.79 -8.84 -0.21
N SER A 122 5.09 -9.13 -0.27
CA SER A 122 6.09 -8.46 0.58
C SER A 122 7.46 -8.44 -0.10
N THR A 123 8.31 -7.53 0.36
CA THR A 123 9.75 -7.53 0.07
C THR A 123 10.49 -8.60 0.91
N GLY A 124 9.84 -9.16 1.92
CA GLY A 124 10.52 -9.95 2.95
C GLY A 124 11.49 -9.10 3.78
N SER A 125 12.58 -9.72 4.20
CA SER A 125 13.60 -9.07 5.04
C SER A 125 14.17 -7.82 4.41
N ILE A 126 14.38 -6.81 5.25
CA ILE A 126 14.98 -5.52 4.89
C ILE A 126 16.45 -5.74 4.53
N LEU A 127 16.90 -5.16 3.42
CA LEU A 127 18.31 -5.12 3.03
C LEU A 127 18.92 -3.82 3.54
N TYR A 128 19.92 -3.91 4.43
CA TYR A 128 20.44 -2.77 5.14
C TYR A 128 21.96 -2.83 5.31
N GLY A 129 22.65 -1.73 5.05
CA GLY A 129 24.11 -1.63 5.14
C GLY A 129 24.63 -1.28 6.54
N ALA A 130 23.84 -1.48 7.59
CA ALA A 130 24.23 -1.33 8.97
C ALA A 130 23.58 -2.43 9.83
N THR A 131 24.10 -2.65 11.03
CA THR A 131 23.50 -3.58 11.97
C THR A 131 22.21 -3.00 12.54
N ALA A 132 21.13 -3.75 12.45
CA ALA A 132 19.84 -3.39 13.02
C ALA A 132 19.15 -4.64 13.55
N ALA A 133 18.27 -4.44 14.54
CA ALA A 133 17.42 -5.51 15.08
C ALA A 133 16.27 -5.84 14.11
N GLY A 134 15.63 -7.00 14.34
CA GLY A 134 14.50 -7.48 13.55
C GLY A 134 14.93 -8.26 12.31
N TYR A 135 14.04 -8.32 11.33
CA TYR A 135 14.23 -9.07 10.08
C TYR A 135 15.05 -8.29 9.05
N THR A 136 16.28 -7.94 9.42
CA THR A 136 17.25 -7.26 8.54
C THR A 136 18.31 -8.22 8.04
N SER A 137 18.73 -8.04 6.79
CA SER A 137 19.86 -8.73 6.17
C SER A 137 20.96 -7.73 5.88
N HIS A 138 22.15 -7.97 6.39
CA HIS A 138 23.28 -7.04 6.23
C HIS A 138 23.84 -7.09 4.82
N VAL A 139 24.05 -5.92 4.23
CA VAL A 139 24.62 -5.74 2.90
C VAL A 139 25.77 -4.75 2.99
N ASP A 140 26.99 -5.22 2.76
CA ASP A 140 28.20 -4.38 2.75
C ASP A 140 28.90 -4.36 1.37
N SER A 141 28.57 -5.30 0.51
CA SER A 141 29.13 -5.45 -0.82
C SER A 141 28.08 -5.74 -1.89
N LEU A 142 28.47 -5.65 -3.16
CA LEU A 142 27.64 -6.07 -4.28
C LEU A 142 27.31 -7.57 -4.22
N ASP A 143 28.26 -8.40 -3.79
CA ASP A 143 28.05 -9.84 -3.66
C ASP A 143 27.04 -10.16 -2.56
N ASP A 144 27.05 -9.46 -1.42
CA ASP A 144 26.01 -9.58 -0.40
C ASP A 144 24.63 -9.20 -0.95
N ALA A 145 24.58 -8.08 -1.71
CA ALA A 145 23.33 -7.64 -2.33
C ALA A 145 22.78 -8.71 -3.30
N LYS A 146 23.61 -9.26 -4.17
CA LYS A 146 23.23 -10.34 -5.09
C LYS A 146 22.77 -11.59 -4.34
N PHE A 147 23.50 -12.01 -3.32
CA PHE A 147 23.15 -13.17 -2.50
C PHE A 147 21.78 -13.02 -1.84
N HIS A 148 21.52 -11.88 -1.19
CA HIS A 148 20.26 -11.67 -0.49
C HIS A 148 19.08 -11.48 -1.45
N ILE A 149 19.26 -10.79 -2.57
CA ILE A 149 18.23 -10.64 -3.59
C ILE A 149 17.85 -11.99 -4.19
N GLU A 150 18.84 -12.82 -4.53
CA GLU A 150 18.57 -14.16 -5.06
C GLU A 150 17.85 -15.06 -4.06
N ARG A 151 18.24 -14.99 -2.79
CA ARG A 151 17.56 -15.70 -1.69
C ARG A 151 16.09 -15.26 -1.57
N LEU A 152 15.84 -13.95 -1.57
CA LEU A 152 14.48 -13.39 -1.47
C LEU A 152 13.65 -13.72 -2.71
N LYS A 153 14.25 -13.65 -3.91
CA LYS A 153 13.59 -14.06 -5.16
C LYS A 153 13.10 -15.50 -5.10
N LYS A 154 13.92 -16.42 -4.56
CA LYS A 154 13.53 -17.82 -4.34
C LYS A 154 12.40 -17.98 -3.33
N ALA A 155 12.25 -17.08 -2.37
CA ALA A 155 11.11 -17.05 -1.46
C ALA A 155 9.82 -16.51 -2.10
N GLY A 156 9.92 -15.89 -3.28
CA GLY A 156 8.76 -15.42 -4.05
C GLY A 156 8.56 -13.90 -4.07
N VAL A 157 9.57 -13.10 -3.70
CA VAL A 157 9.47 -11.65 -3.83
C VAL A 157 9.56 -11.22 -5.29
N PHE A 158 8.88 -10.13 -5.64
CA PHE A 158 9.08 -9.37 -6.88
C PHE A 158 9.72 -8.01 -6.63
N SER A 159 9.91 -7.65 -5.37
CA SER A 159 10.51 -6.39 -4.92
C SER A 159 11.33 -6.60 -3.66
N VAL A 160 12.35 -5.77 -3.43
CA VAL A 160 13.17 -5.79 -2.22
C VAL A 160 13.17 -4.42 -1.56
N LYS A 161 13.26 -4.41 -0.22
CA LYS A 161 13.39 -3.18 0.57
C LYS A 161 14.85 -2.79 0.70
N SER A 162 15.21 -1.65 0.11
CA SER A 162 16.46 -0.94 0.40
C SER A 162 16.19 0.10 1.47
N TYR A 163 16.65 -0.15 2.70
CA TYR A 163 16.41 0.78 3.81
C TYR A 163 17.26 2.06 3.69
N ASN A 164 17.31 2.89 4.70
CA ASN A 164 18.15 4.09 4.73
C ASN A 164 19.63 3.73 4.77
N GLN A 165 20.18 3.35 3.64
CA GLN A 165 21.57 2.91 3.52
C GLN A 165 22.52 4.01 4.02
N PRO A 166 23.48 3.69 4.91
CA PRO A 166 24.42 4.67 5.44
C PRO A 166 25.27 5.33 4.38
N ARG A 167 25.58 4.60 3.30
CA ARG A 167 26.41 5.07 2.19
C ARG A 167 25.68 4.92 0.86
N ARG A 168 25.81 5.91 -0.01
CA ARG A 168 25.17 5.91 -1.33
C ARG A 168 25.64 4.73 -2.21
N ASN A 169 26.91 4.36 -2.13
CA ASN A 169 27.42 3.21 -2.91
C ASN A 169 26.71 1.91 -2.54
N GLN A 170 26.28 1.72 -1.29
CA GLN A 170 25.48 0.56 -0.89
C GLN A 170 24.14 0.54 -1.61
N ARG A 171 23.45 1.70 -1.73
CA ARG A 171 22.21 1.81 -2.52
C ARG A 171 22.44 1.47 -3.98
N GLN A 172 23.53 1.98 -4.56
CA GLN A 172 23.87 1.71 -5.96
C GLN A 172 24.17 0.22 -6.20
N GLN A 173 24.84 -0.45 -5.26
CA GLN A 173 25.04 -1.90 -5.29
C GLN A 173 23.71 -2.68 -5.22
N MET A 174 22.78 -2.22 -4.37
CA MET A 174 21.43 -2.78 -4.28
C MET A 174 20.67 -2.65 -5.61
N ILE A 175 20.69 -1.46 -6.21
CA ILE A 175 20.04 -1.19 -7.49
C ILE A 175 20.66 -2.03 -8.61
N GLN A 176 21.99 -2.13 -8.65
CA GLN A 176 22.67 -2.97 -9.64
C GLN A 176 22.26 -4.44 -9.51
N ALA A 177 22.33 -5.00 -8.31
CA ALA A 177 21.98 -6.39 -8.05
C ALA A 177 20.49 -6.68 -8.36
N ALA A 178 19.60 -5.75 -8.00
CA ALA A 178 18.17 -5.89 -8.28
C ALA A 178 17.85 -5.82 -9.78
N ARG A 179 18.52 -4.93 -10.52
CA ARG A 179 18.37 -4.82 -11.98
C ARG A 179 18.84 -6.08 -12.68
N GLU A 180 19.99 -6.65 -12.28
CA GLU A 180 20.49 -7.93 -12.82
C GLU A 180 19.53 -9.09 -12.53
N ALA A 181 18.83 -9.05 -11.42
CA ALA A 181 17.84 -10.06 -11.01
C ALA A 181 16.42 -9.79 -11.54
N GLU A 182 16.17 -8.67 -12.21
CA GLU A 182 14.83 -8.21 -12.64
C GLU A 182 13.85 -8.06 -11.47
N ILE A 183 14.30 -7.50 -10.34
CA ILE A 183 13.54 -7.27 -9.12
C ILE A 183 13.39 -5.76 -8.90
N LEU A 184 12.20 -5.33 -8.48
CA LEU A 184 11.92 -3.95 -8.12
C LEU A 184 12.60 -3.58 -6.80
N VAL A 185 12.95 -2.29 -6.63
CA VAL A 185 13.55 -1.79 -5.40
C VAL A 185 12.66 -0.73 -4.78
N VAL A 186 12.17 -1.05 -3.59
CA VAL A 186 11.34 -0.17 -2.77
C VAL A 186 12.24 0.40 -1.66
N PRO A 187 12.59 1.69 -1.71
CA PRO A 187 13.44 2.30 -0.69
C PRO A 187 12.63 2.71 0.54
N GLU A 188 13.33 2.98 1.63
CA GLU A 188 12.81 3.87 2.66
C GLU A 188 13.15 5.30 2.26
N GLY A 189 12.15 6.15 2.09
CA GLY A 189 12.34 7.58 1.94
C GLY A 189 12.85 8.18 3.25
N GLY A 190 13.68 9.19 3.15
CA GLY A 190 14.26 9.88 4.31
C GLY A 190 13.68 11.27 4.54
N SER A 191 13.95 11.84 5.70
CA SER A 191 13.59 13.22 6.02
C SER A 191 14.49 14.26 5.32
N LEU A 192 15.56 13.83 4.64
CA LEU A 192 16.47 14.71 3.90
C LEU A 192 16.12 14.73 2.42
N LEU A 193 15.79 15.89 1.88
CA LEU A 193 15.43 16.08 0.47
C LEU A 193 16.51 15.54 -0.46
N GLN A 194 17.78 15.91 -0.23
CA GLN A 194 18.90 15.47 -1.09
C GLN A 194 19.08 13.96 -1.11
N HIS A 195 18.81 13.29 0.01
CA HIS A 195 18.80 11.84 0.08
C HIS A 195 17.74 11.24 -0.85
N ASN A 196 16.52 11.77 -0.80
CA ASN A 196 15.41 11.34 -1.65
C ASN A 196 15.70 11.61 -3.14
N LEU A 197 16.25 12.78 -3.49
CA LEU A 197 16.62 13.10 -4.87
C LEU A 197 17.71 12.17 -5.42
N THR A 198 18.67 11.75 -4.59
CA THR A 198 19.66 10.77 -5.04
C THR A 198 19.08 9.38 -5.25
N MET A 199 17.94 9.02 -4.64
CA MET A 199 17.21 7.79 -4.94
C MET A 199 16.62 7.81 -6.36
N LEU A 200 16.09 8.95 -6.80
CA LEU A 200 15.65 9.15 -8.19
C LEU A 200 16.80 8.87 -9.17
N VAL A 201 17.94 9.53 -8.94
CA VAL A 201 19.12 9.41 -9.82
C VAL A 201 19.69 8.00 -9.82
N ASP A 202 19.67 7.30 -8.69
CA ASP A 202 20.18 5.94 -8.56
C ASP A 202 19.25 4.89 -9.18
N GLY A 203 17.99 5.24 -9.52
CA GLY A 203 17.07 4.38 -10.26
C GLY A 203 16.25 3.42 -9.39
N HIS A 204 15.80 3.87 -8.21
CA HIS A 204 14.82 3.14 -7.43
C HIS A 204 13.46 3.10 -8.14
N THR A 205 12.65 2.09 -7.85
CA THR A 205 11.34 1.89 -8.48
C THR A 205 10.28 2.86 -7.95
N THR A 206 10.36 3.17 -6.65
CA THR A 206 9.44 4.07 -5.96
C THR A 206 10.21 5.00 -5.03
N LEU A 207 9.57 6.06 -4.54
CA LEU A 207 9.92 6.71 -3.30
C LEU A 207 8.80 6.46 -2.29
N GLU A 208 9.16 5.83 -1.19
CA GLU A 208 8.25 5.59 -0.08
C GLU A 208 8.35 6.73 0.93
N HIS A 209 7.21 7.06 1.53
CA HIS A 209 7.03 8.17 2.45
C HIS A 209 7.10 9.56 1.80
N SER A 210 6.62 10.54 2.55
CA SER A 210 6.53 11.91 2.06
C SER A 210 7.90 12.56 1.91
N ILE A 211 8.01 13.42 0.88
CA ILE A 211 9.12 14.38 0.81
C ILE A 211 8.96 15.37 1.96
N SER A 212 10.06 15.67 2.65
CA SER A 212 10.08 16.53 3.85
C SER A 212 10.02 18.03 3.53
N THR A 213 9.48 18.41 2.38
CA THR A 213 9.31 19.82 1.99
C THR A 213 7.83 20.12 1.70
N ALA A 214 7.38 21.30 2.10
CA ALA A 214 6.02 21.75 1.84
C ALA A 214 5.77 22.14 0.36
N LYS A 215 6.82 22.32 -0.40
CA LYS A 215 6.78 22.76 -1.79
C LYS A 215 7.97 22.19 -2.56
N ILE A 216 7.74 21.81 -3.82
CA ILE A 216 8.79 21.47 -4.79
C ILE A 216 8.78 22.47 -5.93
N TYR A 217 9.95 22.67 -6.56
CA TYR A 217 10.15 23.59 -7.65
C TYR A 217 10.42 22.84 -8.97
N ASP A 218 10.53 23.57 -10.06
CA ASP A 218 10.57 22.99 -11.40
C ASP A 218 11.76 22.06 -11.64
N ASP A 219 12.89 22.29 -11.00
CA ASP A 219 14.06 21.41 -11.06
C ASP A 219 13.74 20.00 -10.54
N ILE A 220 13.09 19.90 -9.39
CA ILE A 220 12.65 18.62 -8.81
C ILE A 220 11.52 18.01 -9.65
N LYS A 221 10.55 18.82 -10.08
CA LYS A 221 9.44 18.37 -10.91
C LYS A 221 9.94 17.75 -12.22
N GLN A 222 10.85 18.42 -12.90
CA GLN A 222 11.46 17.92 -14.14
C GLN A 222 12.28 16.65 -13.89
N LEU A 223 13.12 16.63 -12.84
CA LEU A 223 13.92 15.46 -12.51
C LEU A 223 13.01 14.23 -12.27
N TRP A 224 11.93 14.42 -11.53
CA TRP A 224 11.05 13.30 -11.20
C TRP A 224 10.20 12.84 -12.38
N SER A 225 9.56 13.76 -13.08
CA SER A 225 8.69 13.45 -14.21
C SER A 225 9.42 12.79 -15.39
N GLN A 226 10.73 12.98 -15.50
CA GLN A 226 11.59 12.32 -16.50
C GLN A 226 12.17 10.99 -15.99
N SER A 227 11.93 10.63 -14.75
CA SER A 227 12.27 9.33 -14.18
C SER A 227 11.08 8.38 -14.27
N GLU A 228 11.32 7.08 -14.16
CA GLU A 228 10.26 6.06 -14.05
C GLU A 228 9.84 5.81 -12.60
N MET A 229 10.35 6.60 -11.64
CA MET A 229 10.12 6.37 -10.21
C MET A 229 8.72 6.81 -9.80
N ALA A 230 7.93 5.87 -9.29
CA ALA A 230 6.64 6.14 -8.68
C ALA A 230 6.77 6.78 -7.28
N TYR A 231 5.66 7.25 -6.74
CA TYR A 231 5.60 7.89 -5.43
C TYR A 231 4.51 7.28 -4.56
N THR A 232 4.88 6.84 -3.34
CA THR A 232 3.96 6.30 -2.33
C THR A 232 4.09 7.13 -1.05
N PRO A 233 3.37 8.26 -0.91
CA PRO A 233 3.62 9.26 0.13
C PRO A 233 3.32 8.80 1.56
N THR A 234 2.45 7.79 1.76
CA THR A 234 2.03 7.32 3.10
C THR A 234 1.70 8.47 4.05
N MET A 235 0.76 9.30 3.67
CA MET A 235 0.46 10.56 4.36
C MET A 235 -0.01 10.39 5.80
N GLY A 236 -0.48 9.20 6.15
CA GLY A 236 -0.77 8.82 7.53
C GLY A 236 0.43 9.02 8.46
N VAL A 237 1.67 8.89 7.94
CA VAL A 237 2.95 9.08 8.66
C VAL A 237 3.83 10.16 8.02
N ALA A 238 3.23 11.18 7.42
CA ALA A 238 3.93 12.24 6.70
C ALA A 238 5.02 12.92 7.53
N TYR A 239 6.21 13.07 6.93
CA TYR A 239 7.33 13.79 7.52
C TYR A 239 7.14 15.31 7.45
N GLY A 240 7.89 16.04 8.28
CA GLY A 240 7.98 17.51 8.24
C GLY A 240 6.88 18.25 8.99
N GLY A 241 6.09 17.55 9.82
CA GLY A 241 5.04 18.16 10.63
C GLY A 241 4.17 17.12 11.34
N ILE A 242 2.98 17.52 11.77
CA ILE A 242 2.03 16.60 12.37
C ILE A 242 1.50 15.67 11.26
N SER A 243 1.66 14.37 11.45
CA SER A 243 1.28 13.36 10.46
C SER A 243 -0.24 13.26 10.27
N GLY A 244 -0.66 12.80 9.09
CA GLY A 244 -2.05 12.78 8.67
C GLY A 244 -2.97 11.89 9.53
N GLU A 245 -2.45 10.82 10.16
CA GLU A 245 -3.28 10.00 11.05
C GLU A 245 -3.87 10.81 12.21
N HIS A 246 -3.13 11.78 12.74
CA HIS A 246 -3.60 12.62 13.84
C HIS A 246 -4.77 13.51 13.45
N PHE A 247 -4.86 13.94 12.18
CA PHE A 247 -6.02 14.68 11.67
C PHE A 247 -7.30 13.84 11.81
N TRP A 248 -7.25 12.57 11.44
CA TRP A 248 -8.40 11.69 11.50
C TRP A 248 -8.79 11.33 12.93
N TYR A 249 -7.83 11.14 13.83
CA TYR A 249 -8.10 10.95 15.26
C TYR A 249 -8.64 12.21 15.94
N ASP A 250 -8.28 13.40 15.47
CA ASP A 250 -8.82 14.67 16.00
C ASP A 250 -10.24 14.95 15.49
N THR A 251 -10.53 14.62 14.24
CA THR A 251 -11.77 15.01 13.55
C THR A 251 -12.83 13.93 13.50
N THR A 252 -12.50 12.68 13.83
CA THR A 252 -13.44 11.55 13.76
C THR A 252 -13.32 10.66 14.99
N ASP A 253 -14.43 9.99 15.34
CA ASP A 253 -14.46 9.01 16.43
C ASP A 253 -14.10 7.61 15.92
N VAL A 254 -12.80 7.40 15.62
CA VAL A 254 -12.26 6.16 15.03
C VAL A 254 -12.64 4.92 15.82
N TRP A 255 -12.67 5.02 17.16
CA TRP A 255 -13.03 3.94 18.08
C TRP A 255 -14.50 3.48 17.95
N GLN A 256 -15.38 4.35 17.41
CA GLN A 256 -16.79 4.01 17.16
C GLN A 256 -17.02 3.46 15.74
N HIS A 257 -16.00 3.37 14.91
CA HIS A 257 -16.16 2.89 13.53
C HIS A 257 -16.69 1.45 13.52
N PRO A 258 -17.89 1.17 12.94
CA PRO A 258 -18.61 -0.09 13.15
C PRO A 258 -17.87 -1.33 12.64
N ARG A 259 -17.04 -1.19 11.60
CA ARG A 259 -16.23 -2.31 11.09
C ARG A 259 -14.97 -2.52 11.93
N LEU A 260 -14.31 -1.44 12.36
CA LEU A 260 -13.13 -1.55 13.22
C LEU A 260 -13.49 -2.13 14.58
N SER A 261 -14.54 -1.62 15.23
CA SER A 261 -14.98 -2.13 16.53
C SER A 261 -15.40 -3.60 16.51
N LYS A 262 -15.75 -4.11 15.32
CA LYS A 262 -16.09 -5.54 15.15
C LYS A 262 -14.86 -6.44 14.97
N TYR A 263 -13.82 -5.97 14.30
CA TYR A 263 -12.70 -6.82 13.88
C TYR A 263 -11.37 -6.49 14.58
N VAL A 264 -11.20 -5.28 15.09
CA VAL A 264 -9.98 -4.87 15.80
C VAL A 264 -10.20 -5.05 17.30
N PRO A 265 -9.35 -5.82 18.00
CA PRO A 265 -9.44 -5.97 19.44
C PRO A 265 -9.34 -4.61 20.16
N SER A 266 -10.14 -4.41 21.22
CA SER A 266 -10.24 -3.13 21.92
C SER A 266 -8.91 -2.66 22.50
N GLU A 267 -8.07 -3.59 22.96
CA GLU A 267 -6.71 -3.29 23.45
C GLU A 267 -5.79 -2.63 22.40
N PHE A 268 -6.08 -2.79 21.11
CA PHE A 268 -5.38 -2.11 20.00
C PHE A 268 -6.13 -0.89 19.50
N LEU A 269 -7.46 -0.95 19.44
CA LEU A 269 -8.28 0.10 18.89
C LEU A 269 -8.36 1.32 19.81
N ASP A 270 -8.67 1.09 21.09
CA ASP A 270 -9.03 2.17 22.02
C ASP A 270 -7.84 3.07 22.42
N PRO A 271 -6.68 2.52 22.85
CA PRO A 271 -5.55 3.36 23.27
C PRO A 271 -5.04 4.29 22.18
N ARG A 272 -5.01 3.80 20.94
CA ARG A 272 -4.56 4.59 19.80
C ARG A 272 -5.58 5.65 19.41
N SER A 273 -6.87 5.32 19.47
CA SER A 273 -7.96 6.24 19.18
C SER A 273 -8.12 7.36 20.22
N MET A 274 -7.63 7.15 21.44
CA MET A 274 -7.63 8.15 22.51
C MET A 274 -6.49 9.17 22.40
N ARG A 275 -5.43 8.85 21.64
CA ARG A 275 -4.28 9.72 21.46
C ARG A 275 -4.61 10.82 20.45
N ARG A 276 -5.12 11.94 20.92
CA ARG A 276 -5.51 13.06 20.08
C ARG A 276 -4.50 14.18 20.15
N THR A 277 -3.77 14.41 19.07
CA THR A 277 -3.01 15.64 18.87
C THR A 277 -3.96 16.66 18.25
N LYS A 278 -4.25 17.72 18.96
CA LYS A 278 -5.13 18.80 18.48
C LYS A 278 -4.32 19.96 17.96
N ALA A 279 -4.61 20.37 16.73
CA ALA A 279 -3.90 21.48 16.10
C ALA A 279 -4.83 22.18 15.07
N PRO A 280 -4.52 23.43 14.70
CA PRO A 280 -5.15 24.04 13.54
C PRO A 280 -4.95 23.20 12.28
N HIS A 281 -5.94 23.15 11.40
CA HIS A 281 -5.92 22.28 10.22
C HIS A 281 -4.66 22.43 9.36
N HIS A 282 -4.15 23.64 9.21
CA HIS A 282 -2.95 23.90 8.38
C HIS A 282 -1.62 23.40 8.98
N HIS A 283 -1.64 22.91 10.23
CA HIS A 283 -0.47 22.30 10.86
C HIS A 283 -0.32 20.80 10.51
N TYR A 284 -1.36 20.15 10.00
CA TYR A 284 -1.29 18.76 9.56
C TYR A 284 -0.58 18.68 8.21
N ASN A 285 0.60 18.06 8.19
CA ASN A 285 1.49 18.14 7.03
C ASN A 285 1.01 17.35 5.81
N HIS A 286 0.09 16.41 5.98
CA HIS A 286 -0.50 15.69 4.84
C HIS A 286 -1.11 16.63 3.79
N LEU A 287 -1.60 17.80 4.18
CA LEU A 287 -2.16 18.78 3.24
C LEU A 287 -1.11 19.31 2.24
N ASN A 288 0.13 19.52 2.71
CA ASN A 288 1.24 19.91 1.85
C ASN A 288 1.72 18.74 0.99
N VAL A 289 1.85 17.55 1.61
CA VAL A 289 2.26 16.34 0.91
C VAL A 289 1.29 15.97 -0.20
N ALA A 290 -0.02 16.07 0.05
CA ALA A 290 -1.05 15.78 -0.94
C ALA A 290 -1.00 16.75 -2.14
N LYS A 291 -0.72 18.04 -1.91
CA LYS A 291 -0.51 19.02 -3.00
C LYS A 291 0.69 18.68 -3.85
N VAL A 292 1.81 18.32 -3.22
CA VAL A 292 3.02 17.89 -3.93
C VAL A 292 2.75 16.62 -4.74
N ALA A 293 2.06 15.65 -4.16
CA ALA A 293 1.67 14.42 -4.85
C ALA A 293 0.79 14.71 -6.08
N LYS A 294 -0.17 15.64 -5.95
CA LYS A 294 -1.01 16.08 -7.08
C LYS A 294 -0.18 16.75 -8.17
N GLU A 295 0.73 17.66 -7.82
CA GLU A 295 1.60 18.30 -8.79
C GLU A 295 2.47 17.29 -9.56
N LEU A 296 2.96 16.25 -8.89
CA LEU A 296 3.71 15.17 -9.53
C LEU A 296 2.82 14.31 -10.43
N GLN A 297 1.61 13.98 -9.98
CA GLN A 297 0.64 13.22 -10.77
C GLN A 297 0.28 13.96 -12.08
N ASP A 298 0.09 15.28 -12.01
CA ASP A 298 -0.20 16.10 -13.18
C ASP A 298 0.93 16.10 -14.22
N LEU A 299 2.13 15.78 -13.80
CA LEU A 299 3.31 15.60 -14.65
C LEU A 299 3.53 14.14 -15.10
N GLY A 300 2.59 13.25 -14.81
CA GLY A 300 2.63 11.85 -15.23
C GLY A 300 3.34 10.91 -14.25
N VAL A 301 3.76 11.37 -13.07
CA VAL A 301 4.31 10.48 -12.04
C VAL A 301 3.19 9.60 -11.48
N VAL A 302 3.44 8.28 -11.41
CA VAL A 302 2.49 7.35 -10.79
C VAL A 302 2.51 7.57 -9.28
N VAL A 303 1.35 7.90 -8.70
CA VAL A 303 1.17 8.06 -7.26
C VAL A 303 0.36 6.90 -6.72
N ASN A 304 0.92 6.18 -5.75
CA ASN A 304 0.30 5.02 -5.12
C ASN A 304 -0.29 5.39 -3.75
N SER A 305 -1.31 4.65 -3.33
CA SER A 305 -1.85 4.73 -1.98
C SER A 305 -1.22 3.68 -1.08
N GLY A 306 -0.77 4.09 0.12
CA GLY A 306 -0.21 3.21 1.14
C GLY A 306 -0.69 3.59 2.53
N GLY A 307 -1.38 2.66 3.20
CA GLY A 307 -1.97 2.88 4.53
C GLY A 307 -0.96 2.77 5.68
N HIS A 308 0.23 2.24 5.42
CA HIS A 308 1.34 2.07 6.37
C HIS A 308 1.00 1.24 7.62
N GLY A 309 -0.09 0.49 7.62
CA GLY A 309 -0.53 -0.24 8.82
C GLY A 309 -0.99 0.64 9.99
N GLN A 310 -1.22 1.94 9.76
CA GLN A 310 -1.57 2.90 10.82
C GLN A 310 -2.93 2.62 11.42
N ARG A 311 -3.90 2.20 10.61
CA ARG A 311 -5.21 1.72 11.06
C ARG A 311 -5.75 0.75 10.02
N GLU A 312 -5.81 -0.50 10.37
CA GLU A 312 -6.07 -1.65 9.49
C GLU A 312 -7.22 -1.40 8.51
N GLY A 313 -6.92 -1.34 7.22
CA GLY A 313 -7.86 -1.04 6.15
C GLY A 313 -8.38 0.41 6.12
N LEU A 314 -8.70 1.03 7.26
CA LEU A 314 -9.21 2.40 7.30
C LEU A 314 -8.15 3.42 6.86
N ALA A 315 -6.87 3.18 7.16
CA ALA A 315 -5.79 4.06 6.73
C ALA A 315 -5.69 4.17 5.21
N MET A 316 -6.10 3.15 4.45
CA MET A 316 -6.20 3.24 2.99
C MET A 316 -7.27 4.25 2.54
N HIS A 317 -8.42 4.28 3.22
CA HIS A 317 -9.44 5.30 2.96
C HIS A 317 -8.94 6.69 3.33
N TRP A 318 -8.26 6.82 4.47
CA TRP A 318 -7.64 8.08 4.87
C TRP A 318 -6.64 8.58 3.83
N GLU A 319 -5.79 7.70 3.31
CA GLU A 319 -4.80 8.05 2.29
C GLU A 319 -5.49 8.60 1.04
N MET A 320 -6.53 7.93 0.52
CA MET A 320 -7.30 8.42 -0.62
C MET A 320 -8.01 9.75 -0.32
N TRP A 321 -8.57 9.91 0.87
CA TRP A 321 -9.23 11.16 1.26
C TRP A 321 -8.22 12.31 1.43
N MET A 322 -7.02 12.02 1.94
CA MET A 322 -5.94 13.02 2.00
C MET A 322 -5.45 13.40 0.60
N MET A 323 -5.36 12.45 -0.32
CA MET A 323 -5.07 12.74 -1.74
C MET A 323 -6.15 13.66 -2.33
N ALA A 324 -7.43 13.40 -2.08
CA ALA A 324 -8.53 14.25 -2.51
C ALA A 324 -8.46 15.66 -1.90
N GLN A 325 -8.03 15.81 -0.64
CA GLN A 325 -7.76 17.12 -0.04
C GLN A 325 -6.63 17.88 -0.74
N GLY A 326 -5.71 17.18 -1.41
CA GLY A 326 -4.67 17.76 -2.27
C GLY A 326 -5.12 18.11 -3.68
N GLY A 327 -6.34 17.70 -4.08
CA GLY A 327 -6.92 17.97 -5.39
C GLY A 327 -6.86 16.79 -6.38
N MET A 328 -6.59 15.58 -5.93
CA MET A 328 -6.64 14.35 -6.74
C MET A 328 -8.06 13.84 -6.91
#